data_a4c9d628db1c2b4014f84981258a5112
#
_entry.id   a4c9d628db1c2b4014f84981258a5112
#
_cell.length_a   1.000
_cell.length_b   1.000
_cell.length_c   1.000
_cell.angle_alpha   90.00
_cell.angle_beta   90.00
_cell.angle_gamma   90.00
#
_symmetry.space_group_name_H-M   'P 1'
#
loop_
_entity.id
_entity.type
_entity.pdbx_description
1 polymer ?
#
loop_
_entity_poly.entity_id
_entity_poly.type
_entity_poly.pdbx_seq_one_letter_code
_entity_poly.pdbx_strand_id
1 'polypeptide(L)'
;MCEGEYILRVISKDEEKILWDKLNNEFKFKPGTDIIGEWIIITGDTKRYHKAIPWNEEQENIINSILKELGLEKMYALDWNHDCFEFSPMEDISMNYNYYDSDRQCQVYFPTYYPDGDYYFFFDGTWNYGIFGHPWRNEIIIMGKELIKRFEKNKEKLGLELY
;
A
#
# COMPACT_ATOMS: atom_id res chain seq x y z
N MET A 1 -1.22 -28.00 10.30
CA MET A 1 -1.09 -26.70 9.63
C MET A 1 -1.46 -26.86 8.16
N CYS A 2 -2.35 -26.07 7.68
CA CYS A 2 -2.71 -26.11 6.27
C CYS A 2 -1.65 -25.40 5.43
N GLU A 3 -1.16 -26.08 4.37
CA GLU A 3 -0.29 -25.42 3.42
C GLU A 3 -1.06 -24.30 2.73
N GLY A 4 -0.43 -23.13 2.58
CA GLY A 4 -1.05 -21.98 1.95
C GLY A 4 -1.91 -21.14 2.87
N GLU A 5 -1.80 -21.31 4.18
CA GLU A 5 -2.45 -20.40 5.11
C GLU A 5 -1.71 -19.05 5.13
N TYR A 6 -2.43 -17.97 4.83
CA TYR A 6 -1.89 -16.62 4.82
C TYR A 6 -2.38 -15.88 6.06
N ILE A 7 -1.46 -15.27 6.80
CA ILE A 7 -1.78 -14.62 8.07
C ILE A 7 -1.58 -13.13 7.95
N LEU A 8 -2.66 -12.37 8.19
CA LEU A 8 -2.57 -10.93 8.41
C LEU A 8 -2.05 -10.71 9.83
N ARG A 9 -0.96 -9.98 9.98
CA ARG A 9 -0.42 -9.68 11.29
C ARG A 9 0.12 -8.26 11.38
N VAL A 10 0.01 -7.67 12.57
CA VAL A 10 0.72 -6.44 12.90
C VAL A 10 2.20 -6.80 13.09
N ILE A 11 3.08 -6.11 12.38
CA ILE A 11 4.52 -6.37 12.50
C ILE A 11 5.08 -5.71 13.78
N SER A 12 6.20 -6.22 14.24
CA SER A 12 6.86 -5.68 15.44
C SER A 12 7.43 -4.28 15.17
N LYS A 13 7.73 -3.55 16.24
CA LYS A 13 8.36 -2.22 16.10
C LYS A 13 9.76 -2.33 15.49
N ASP A 14 10.48 -3.41 15.71
CA ASP A 14 11.78 -3.64 15.08
C ASP A 14 11.63 -3.87 13.57
N GLU A 15 10.64 -4.65 13.16
CA GLU A 15 10.32 -4.86 11.74
C GLU A 15 9.90 -3.55 11.07
N GLU A 16 9.01 -2.76 11.71
CA GLU A 16 8.62 -1.45 11.22
C GLU A 16 9.83 -0.56 11.00
N LYS A 17 10.73 -0.51 11.96
CA LYS A 17 11.92 0.34 11.90
C LYS A 17 12.78 0.00 10.68
N ILE A 18 12.99 -1.28 10.41
CA ILE A 18 13.77 -1.72 9.25
C ILE A 18 13.14 -1.21 7.95
N LEU A 19 11.82 -1.35 7.82
CA LEU A 19 11.10 -0.93 6.62
C LEU A 19 11.09 0.60 6.46
N TRP A 20 10.82 1.34 7.53
CA TRP A 20 10.84 2.80 7.49
C TRP A 20 12.25 3.34 7.24
N ASP A 21 13.29 2.72 7.81
CA ASP A 21 14.67 3.12 7.57
C ASP A 21 15.02 2.96 6.09
N LYS A 22 14.57 1.89 5.44
CA LYS A 22 14.77 1.70 4.02
C LYS A 22 14.04 2.77 3.19
N LEU A 23 12.80 3.07 3.53
CA LEU A 23 12.04 4.13 2.86
C LEU A 23 12.70 5.49 3.04
N ASN A 24 13.16 5.81 4.24
CA ASN A 24 13.81 7.08 4.53
C ASN A 24 15.17 7.22 3.84
N ASN A 25 15.97 6.16 3.84
CA ASN A 25 17.36 6.21 3.37
C ASN A 25 17.49 5.91 1.87
N GLU A 26 16.77 4.94 1.34
CA GLU A 26 16.90 4.53 -0.07
C GLU A 26 15.86 5.19 -0.96
N PHE A 27 14.63 5.35 -0.47
CA PHE A 27 13.54 5.95 -1.23
C PHE A 27 13.39 7.45 -0.94
N LYS A 28 14.20 7.98 -0.05
CA LYS A 28 14.20 9.41 0.32
C LYS A 28 12.82 9.92 0.71
N PHE A 29 12.07 9.11 1.46
CA PHE A 29 10.76 9.52 1.94
C PHE A 29 10.88 10.74 2.86
N LYS A 30 10.13 11.80 2.53
CA LYS A 30 10.12 13.07 3.27
C LYS A 30 8.67 13.46 3.54
N PRO A 31 8.10 13.04 4.68
CA PRO A 31 6.74 13.43 5.02
C PRO A 31 6.63 14.95 5.15
N GLY A 32 5.49 15.49 4.73
CA GLY A 32 5.25 16.94 4.80
C GLY A 32 5.84 17.76 3.66
N THR A 33 6.47 17.13 2.67
CA THR A 33 7.01 17.84 1.51
C THR A 33 5.91 18.11 0.49
N ASP A 34 5.74 19.37 0.11
CA ASP A 34 4.72 19.79 -0.86
C ASP A 34 5.21 19.80 -2.31
N ILE A 35 6.48 19.56 -2.55
CA ILE A 35 7.06 19.64 -3.88
C ILE A 35 6.82 18.32 -4.61
N ILE A 36 6.20 18.40 -5.81
CA ILE A 36 5.92 17.24 -6.65
C ILE A 36 7.23 16.51 -6.95
N GLY A 37 7.22 15.19 -6.72
CA GLY A 37 8.35 14.34 -7.04
C GLY A 37 9.46 14.33 -6.00
N GLU A 38 9.33 15.08 -4.90
CA GLU A 38 10.37 15.14 -3.87
C GLU A 38 10.01 14.45 -2.56
N TRP A 39 8.73 14.11 -2.35
CA TRP A 39 8.33 13.46 -1.10
C TRP A 39 8.78 12.00 -1.03
N ILE A 40 9.00 11.37 -2.16
CA ILE A 40 9.58 10.04 -2.27
C ILE A 40 10.27 9.89 -3.62
N ILE A 41 11.42 9.22 -3.64
CA ILE A 41 12.19 8.98 -4.86
C ILE A 41 12.36 7.48 -5.03
N ILE A 42 11.73 6.94 -6.06
CA ILE A 42 11.77 5.52 -6.36
C ILE A 42 12.57 5.33 -7.65
N THR A 43 13.62 4.53 -7.59
CA THR A 43 14.39 4.18 -8.78
C THR A 43 13.70 3.04 -9.52
N GLY A 44 13.80 3.03 -10.86
CA GLY A 44 13.14 2.02 -11.68
C GLY A 44 11.81 2.48 -12.24
N ASP A 45 10.98 1.54 -12.66
CA ASP A 45 9.72 1.84 -13.31
C ASP A 45 8.67 2.32 -12.30
N THR A 46 8.20 3.53 -12.50
CA THR A 46 7.13 4.12 -11.68
C THR A 46 6.16 4.89 -12.56
N LYS A 47 4.94 5.03 -12.07
CA LYS A 47 3.95 5.92 -12.69
C LYS A 47 3.15 6.62 -11.62
N ARG A 48 2.87 7.89 -11.83
CA ARG A 48 2.11 8.72 -10.91
C ARG A 48 0.71 8.97 -11.44
N TYR A 49 -0.25 8.90 -10.51
CA TYR A 49 -1.64 9.17 -10.81
C TYR A 49 -2.20 10.15 -9.80
N HIS A 50 -3.17 10.92 -10.26
CA HIS A 50 -3.99 11.77 -9.41
C HIS A 50 -5.30 11.04 -9.13
N LYS A 51 -5.71 11.01 -7.86
CA LYS A 51 -6.96 10.40 -7.44
C LYS A 51 -7.55 11.23 -6.30
N ALA A 52 -8.55 12.04 -6.61
CA ALA A 52 -9.14 12.97 -5.65
C ALA A 52 -10.18 12.31 -4.73
N ILE A 53 -10.87 11.28 -5.22
CA ILE A 53 -11.94 10.61 -4.51
C ILE A 53 -11.46 9.24 -4.05
N PRO A 54 -11.64 8.87 -2.76
CA PRO A 54 -11.24 7.53 -2.30
C PRO A 54 -11.86 6.42 -3.14
N TRP A 55 -11.14 5.31 -3.27
CA TRP A 55 -11.67 4.13 -3.94
C TRP A 55 -12.81 3.51 -3.10
N ASN A 56 -13.84 3.05 -3.79
CA ASN A 56 -14.92 2.29 -3.15
C ASN A 56 -14.51 0.81 -3.02
N GLU A 57 -15.37 0.01 -2.39
CA GLU A 57 -15.09 -1.41 -2.16
C GLU A 57 -14.84 -2.19 -3.45
N GLU A 58 -15.63 -1.93 -4.49
CA GLU A 58 -15.46 -2.57 -5.80
C GLU A 58 -14.09 -2.27 -6.40
N GLN A 59 -13.65 -1.02 -6.31
CA GLN A 59 -12.35 -0.59 -6.82
C GLN A 59 -11.19 -1.18 -5.99
N GLU A 60 -11.32 -1.22 -4.67
CA GLU A 60 -10.33 -1.88 -3.81
C GLU A 60 -10.23 -3.37 -4.14
N ASN A 61 -11.35 -4.02 -4.45
CA ASN A 61 -11.36 -5.41 -4.88
C ASN A 61 -10.65 -5.61 -6.22
N ILE A 62 -10.76 -4.66 -7.14
CA ILE A 62 -10.03 -4.69 -8.42
C ILE A 62 -8.51 -4.66 -8.14
N ILE A 63 -8.07 -3.77 -7.27
CA ILE A 63 -6.65 -3.67 -6.91
C ILE A 63 -6.18 -4.98 -6.27
N ASN A 64 -6.96 -5.53 -5.38
CA ASN A 64 -6.62 -6.79 -4.73
C ASN A 64 -6.50 -7.93 -5.76
N SER A 65 -7.40 -7.98 -6.73
CA SER A 65 -7.36 -8.95 -7.82
C SER A 65 -6.11 -8.80 -8.68
N ILE A 66 -5.69 -7.57 -8.95
CA ILE A 66 -4.45 -7.29 -9.68
C ILE A 66 -3.25 -7.88 -8.94
N LEU A 67 -3.17 -7.66 -7.64
CA LEU A 67 -2.07 -8.18 -6.81
C LEU A 67 -2.08 -9.72 -6.78
N LYS A 68 -3.26 -10.33 -6.71
CA LYS A 68 -3.42 -11.80 -6.78
C LYS A 68 -2.92 -12.34 -8.12
N GLU A 69 -3.30 -11.70 -9.21
CA GLU A 69 -2.90 -12.13 -10.56
C GLU A 69 -1.39 -12.07 -10.77
N LEU A 70 -0.71 -11.16 -10.09
CA LEU A 70 0.76 -11.07 -10.10
C LEU A 70 1.41 -12.15 -9.24
N GLY A 71 0.63 -12.92 -8.50
CA GLY A 71 1.14 -13.99 -7.66
C GLY A 71 1.82 -13.51 -6.38
N LEU A 72 1.48 -12.31 -5.92
CA LEU A 72 2.07 -11.75 -4.71
C LEU A 72 1.44 -12.41 -3.48
N GLU A 73 2.23 -13.15 -2.73
CA GLU A 73 1.78 -13.88 -1.55
C GLU A 73 2.10 -13.17 -0.25
N LYS A 74 3.13 -12.33 -0.25
CA LYS A 74 3.56 -11.60 0.94
C LYS A 74 3.75 -10.13 0.60
N MET A 75 2.99 -9.28 1.29
CA MET A 75 3.09 -7.84 1.15
C MET A 75 3.14 -7.18 2.52
N TYR A 76 3.66 -5.96 2.54
CA TYR A 76 3.59 -5.08 3.70
C TYR A 76 2.63 -3.95 3.42
N ALA A 77 1.88 -3.56 4.46
CA ALA A 77 1.01 -2.40 4.43
C ALA A 77 1.44 -1.48 5.57
N LEU A 78 1.99 -0.34 5.24
CA LEU A 78 2.48 0.62 6.22
C LEU A 78 1.56 1.81 6.33
N ASP A 79 1.15 2.11 7.56
CA ASP A 79 0.42 3.32 7.92
C ASP A 79 1.39 4.17 8.74
N TRP A 80 1.65 5.39 8.28
CA TRP A 80 2.70 6.23 8.87
C TRP A 80 2.47 6.55 10.36
N ASN A 81 1.22 6.70 10.77
CA ASN A 81 0.88 7.07 12.16
C ASN A 81 0.29 5.93 12.99
N HIS A 82 0.03 4.77 12.39
CA HIS A 82 -0.66 3.68 13.07
C HIS A 82 0.09 2.37 12.90
N ASP A 83 -0.63 1.25 13.00
CA ASP A 83 -0.01 -0.06 12.87
C ASP A 83 0.42 -0.35 11.44
N CYS A 84 1.50 -1.11 11.31
CA CYS A 84 1.98 -1.63 10.04
C CYS A 84 1.79 -3.14 10.01
N PHE A 85 1.57 -3.69 8.82
CA PHE A 85 1.12 -5.07 8.66
C PHE A 85 1.94 -5.84 7.63
N GLU A 86 2.01 -7.15 7.85
CA GLU A 86 2.31 -8.12 6.82
C GLU A 86 1.01 -8.81 6.45
N PHE A 87 0.74 -8.94 5.17
CA PHE A 87 -0.50 -9.54 4.69
C PHE A 87 -0.29 -10.25 3.36
N SER A 88 -1.29 -11.00 2.92
CA SER A 88 -1.30 -11.60 1.60
C SER A 88 -2.52 -11.15 0.80
N PRO A 89 -2.33 -10.67 -0.45
CA PRO A 89 -3.47 -10.40 -1.33
C PRO A 89 -4.27 -11.67 -1.69
N MET A 90 -3.69 -12.85 -1.47
CA MET A 90 -4.39 -14.12 -1.70
C MET A 90 -5.51 -14.34 -0.70
N GLU A 91 -5.46 -13.67 0.45
CA GLU A 91 -6.53 -13.69 1.43
C GLU A 91 -7.54 -12.60 1.11
N ASP A 92 -8.83 -12.91 1.24
CA ASP A 92 -9.89 -11.92 1.00
C ASP A 92 -10.06 -11.02 2.24
N ILE A 93 -9.35 -9.89 2.23
CA ILE A 93 -9.45 -8.91 3.29
C ILE A 93 -10.40 -7.81 2.80
N SER A 94 -11.50 -7.62 3.53
CA SER A 94 -12.47 -6.58 3.16
C SER A 94 -11.90 -5.19 3.41
N MET A 95 -12.40 -4.23 2.63
CA MET A 95 -12.08 -2.82 2.83
C MET A 95 -12.49 -2.40 4.25
N ASN A 96 -11.65 -1.58 4.88
CA ASN A 96 -11.84 -1.11 6.25
C ASN A 96 -11.85 -2.24 7.30
N TYR A 97 -11.15 -3.33 7.00
CA TYR A 97 -11.02 -4.43 7.96
C TYR A 97 -10.42 -3.92 9.27
N ASN A 98 -11.03 -4.31 10.38
CA ASN A 98 -10.53 -3.95 11.70
C ASN A 98 -10.88 -5.06 12.71
N TYR A 99 -10.14 -5.08 13.78
CA TYR A 99 -10.40 -6.03 14.87
C TYR A 99 -9.91 -5.46 16.20
N TYR A 100 -10.41 -6.00 17.30
CA TYR A 100 -9.95 -5.61 18.64
C TYR A 100 -8.78 -6.50 19.07
N ASP A 101 -7.66 -5.87 19.41
CA ASP A 101 -6.48 -6.55 19.94
C ASP A 101 -6.56 -6.55 21.47
N SER A 102 -6.91 -7.71 22.03
CA SER A 102 -7.09 -7.82 23.49
C SER A 102 -5.80 -7.68 24.27
N ASP A 103 -4.66 -8.05 23.67
CA ASP A 103 -3.36 -7.95 24.33
C ASP A 103 -2.92 -6.50 24.51
N ARG A 104 -3.16 -5.66 23.50
CA ARG A 104 -2.82 -4.23 23.55
C ARG A 104 -4.00 -3.37 23.99
N GLN A 105 -5.20 -3.96 24.14
CA GLN A 105 -6.43 -3.27 24.53
C GLN A 105 -6.75 -2.09 23.60
N CYS A 106 -6.68 -2.30 22.30
CA CYS A 106 -6.96 -1.27 21.30
C CYS A 106 -7.58 -1.87 20.05
N GLN A 107 -8.27 -1.02 19.29
CA GLN A 107 -8.78 -1.38 17.98
C GLN A 107 -7.66 -1.28 16.95
N VAL A 108 -7.57 -2.26 16.06
CA VAL A 108 -6.59 -2.31 14.99
C VAL A 108 -7.32 -2.10 13.67
N TYR A 109 -6.83 -1.16 12.87
CA TYR A 109 -7.42 -0.82 11.58
C TYR A 109 -6.43 -1.13 10.45
N PHE A 110 -6.86 -1.94 9.49
CA PHE A 110 -6.05 -2.22 8.30
C PHE A 110 -6.24 -1.09 7.29
N PRO A 111 -5.16 -0.52 6.73
CA PRO A 111 -5.29 0.60 5.81
C PRO A 111 -5.89 0.18 4.46
N THR A 112 -6.62 1.10 3.84
CA THR A 112 -7.10 0.93 2.46
C THR A 112 -5.97 1.30 1.49
N TYR A 113 -6.09 0.86 0.22
CA TYR A 113 -5.09 1.23 -0.79
C TYR A 113 -5.04 2.73 -1.07
N TYR A 114 -6.14 3.42 -0.86
CA TYR A 114 -6.18 4.88 -0.98
C TYR A 114 -5.61 5.53 0.29
N PRO A 115 -4.75 6.55 0.15
CA PRO A 115 -4.15 7.23 1.32
C PRO A 115 -5.17 8.14 2.00
N ASP A 116 -6.03 7.57 2.82
CA ASP A 116 -7.11 8.29 3.48
C ASP A 116 -6.62 8.94 4.77
N GLY A 117 -6.22 10.20 4.66
CA GLY A 117 -5.79 11.01 5.80
C GLY A 117 -4.35 10.81 6.25
N ASP A 118 -3.63 9.85 5.68
CA ASP A 118 -2.24 9.57 6.04
C ASP A 118 -1.50 8.92 4.87
N TYR A 119 -0.17 8.80 5.02
CA TYR A 119 0.65 8.04 4.07
C TYR A 119 0.40 6.56 4.27
N TYR A 120 -0.11 5.88 3.24
CA TYR A 120 -0.28 4.44 3.22
C TYR A 120 0.60 3.86 2.12
N PHE A 121 1.49 2.94 2.46
CA PHE A 121 2.42 2.33 1.51
C PHE A 121 2.22 0.82 1.50
N PHE A 122 2.07 0.26 0.31
CA PHE A 122 1.92 -1.18 0.09
C PHE A 122 3.03 -1.64 -0.83
N PHE A 123 3.77 -2.65 -0.44
CA PHE A 123 4.83 -3.19 -1.30
C PHE A 123 5.07 -4.66 -0.97
N ASP A 124 5.57 -5.41 -1.97
CA ASP A 124 5.89 -6.82 -1.76
C ASP A 124 7.22 -6.98 -1.03
N GLY A 125 7.44 -8.18 -0.47
CA GLY A 125 8.62 -8.44 0.35
C GLY A 125 9.96 -8.31 -0.37
N THR A 126 9.96 -8.34 -1.72
CA THR A 126 11.18 -8.17 -2.53
C THR A 126 11.37 -6.75 -3.05
N TRP A 127 10.46 -5.84 -2.73
CA TRP A 127 10.50 -4.43 -3.17
C TRP A 127 10.45 -4.24 -4.69
N ASN A 128 9.81 -5.14 -5.40
CA ASN A 128 9.63 -5.06 -6.85
C ASN A 128 8.34 -4.35 -7.25
N TYR A 129 7.34 -4.38 -6.40
CA TYR A 129 6.02 -3.80 -6.65
C TYR A 129 5.58 -2.96 -5.47
N GLY A 130 4.90 -1.87 -5.75
CA GLY A 130 4.38 -1.04 -4.66
C GLY A 130 3.31 -0.05 -5.08
N ILE A 131 2.53 0.37 -4.09
CA ILE A 131 1.52 1.42 -4.20
C ILE A 131 1.82 2.41 -3.08
N PHE A 132 2.18 3.64 -3.45
CA PHE A 132 2.58 4.66 -2.48
C PHE A 132 1.65 5.85 -2.60
N GLY A 133 0.94 6.17 -1.52
CA GLY A 133 -0.05 7.23 -1.52
C GLY A 133 0.32 8.42 -0.64
N HIS A 134 0.11 9.62 -1.17
CA HIS A 134 0.29 10.88 -0.44
C HIS A 134 -1.09 11.46 -0.10
N PRO A 135 -1.44 11.62 1.17
CA PRO A 135 -2.82 11.89 1.58
C PRO A 135 -3.38 13.24 1.13
N TRP A 136 -2.59 14.33 1.19
CA TRP A 136 -3.12 15.64 0.84
C TRP A 136 -2.69 16.14 -0.54
N ARG A 137 -1.96 15.34 -1.30
CA ARG A 137 -1.67 15.62 -2.70
C ARG A 137 -2.58 14.85 -3.64
N ASN A 138 -3.36 13.92 -3.11
CA ASN A 138 -4.19 13.01 -3.92
C ASN A 138 -3.34 12.26 -4.96
N GLU A 139 -2.12 11.94 -4.58
CA GLU A 139 -1.14 11.33 -5.46
C GLU A 139 -0.96 9.85 -5.13
N ILE A 140 -0.98 9.02 -6.16
CA ILE A 140 -0.72 7.59 -6.06
C ILE A 140 0.45 7.27 -6.98
N ILE A 141 1.49 6.64 -6.45
CA ILE A 141 2.63 6.18 -7.25
C ILE A 141 2.60 4.66 -7.30
N ILE A 142 2.63 4.12 -8.51
CA ILE A 142 2.71 2.68 -8.74
C ILE A 142 4.15 2.32 -9.13
N MET A 143 4.71 1.34 -8.44
CA MET A 143 6.07 0.85 -8.67
C MET A 143 6.02 -0.56 -9.26
N GLY A 144 6.80 -0.78 -10.31
CA GLY A 144 6.94 -2.08 -10.96
C GLY A 144 6.21 -2.15 -12.30
N LYS A 145 6.94 -2.57 -13.34
CA LYS A 145 6.47 -2.55 -14.72
C LYS A 145 5.15 -3.30 -14.93
N GLU A 146 5.05 -4.52 -14.42
CA GLU A 146 3.84 -5.33 -14.60
C GLU A 146 2.66 -4.79 -13.80
N LEU A 147 2.92 -4.22 -12.63
CA LEU A 147 1.86 -3.59 -11.83
C LEU A 147 1.35 -2.34 -12.54
N ILE A 148 2.23 -1.53 -13.09
CA ILE A 148 1.87 -0.34 -13.86
C ILE A 148 0.97 -0.71 -15.04
N LYS A 149 1.32 -1.75 -15.80
CA LYS A 149 0.52 -2.22 -16.92
C LYS A 149 -0.90 -2.56 -16.50
N ARG A 150 -1.07 -3.23 -15.37
CA ARG A 150 -2.39 -3.65 -14.88
C ARG A 150 -3.19 -2.47 -14.37
N PHE A 151 -2.56 -1.50 -13.73
CA PHE A 151 -3.21 -0.26 -13.33
C PHE A 151 -3.64 0.56 -14.55
N GLU A 152 -2.79 0.65 -15.57
CA GLU A 152 -3.13 1.32 -16.82
C GLU A 152 -4.34 0.66 -17.52
N LYS A 153 -4.36 -0.66 -17.55
CA LYS A 153 -5.47 -1.41 -18.13
C LYS A 153 -6.80 -1.15 -17.41
N ASN A 154 -6.75 -0.90 -16.11
CA ASN A 154 -7.92 -0.67 -15.28
C ASN A 154 -8.11 0.82 -14.91
N LYS A 155 -7.39 1.70 -15.57
CA LYS A 155 -7.34 3.13 -15.23
C LYS A 155 -8.72 3.78 -15.14
N GLU A 156 -9.59 3.51 -16.08
CA GLU A 156 -10.94 4.09 -16.10
C GLU A 156 -11.79 3.55 -14.94
N LYS A 157 -11.76 2.25 -14.70
CA LYS A 157 -12.50 1.63 -13.60
C LYS A 157 -12.01 2.13 -12.24
N LEU A 158 -10.72 2.39 -12.14
CA LEU A 158 -10.10 2.88 -10.90
C LEU A 158 -10.16 4.41 -10.78
N GLY A 159 -10.70 5.10 -11.78
CA GLY A 159 -10.82 6.55 -11.75
C GLY A 159 -9.49 7.27 -11.63
N LEU A 160 -8.44 6.73 -12.24
CA LEU A 160 -7.10 7.30 -12.18
C LEU A 160 -6.90 8.31 -13.31
N GLU A 161 -6.28 9.44 -12.96
CA GLU A 161 -5.88 10.46 -13.91
C GLU A 161 -4.36 10.61 -13.87
N LEU A 162 -3.76 11.04 -14.98
CA LEU A 162 -2.34 11.34 -15.00
C LEU A 162 -2.05 12.52 -14.08
N TYR A 163 -0.97 12.40 -13.35
CA TYR A 163 -0.56 13.44 -12.42
C TYR A 163 0.20 14.56 -13.13
#